data_7e7880b6c871e609b660dd4b047ceebc
#
_entry.id   7e7880b6c871e609b660dd4b047ceebc
#
_cell.length_a   1.000
_cell.length_b   1.000
_cell.length_c   1.000
_cell.angle_alpha   90.00
_cell.angle_beta   90.00
_cell.angle_gamma   90.00
#
_symmetry.space_group_name_H-M   'P 1'
#
loop_
_entity.id
_entity.type
_entity.pdbx_description
1 polymer ?
#
loop_
_entity_poly.entity_id
_entity_poly.type
_entity_poly.pdbx_seq_one_letter_code
_entity_poly.pdbx_strand_id
1 'polypeptide(L)'
;MVSKDIYIEAGDTQLVETGLAVILPVDTELQVRPRGSTSLNGPLRIANTPGTVDEDYLNKEVKIICWNVGKIPLLIKRGDRIAQGVICPVIRTDNLEVDETEYNQLAEFRRTSRDGGFGSTGSTV
;
A
#
# COMPACT_ATOMS: atom_id res chain seq x y z
N MET A 1 4.16 -14.41 3.97
CA MET A 1 3.74 -15.83 3.81
C MET A 1 2.49 -16.04 4.64
N VAL A 2 1.53 -16.78 4.13
CA VAL A 2 0.27 -17.08 4.82
C VAL A 2 0.50 -18.11 5.92
N SER A 3 -0.05 -17.89 7.13
CA SER A 3 0.22 -18.75 8.28
C SER A 3 -0.73 -19.95 8.42
N LYS A 4 -1.89 -19.88 7.78
CA LYS A 4 -2.87 -20.98 7.78
C LYS A 4 -3.71 -20.93 6.51
N ASP A 5 -4.33 -22.07 6.15
CA ASP A 5 -5.23 -22.14 5.01
C ASP A 5 -6.47 -21.27 5.24
N ILE A 6 -6.95 -20.63 4.18
CA ILE A 6 -8.18 -19.83 4.20
C ILE A 6 -8.90 -19.92 2.88
N TYR A 7 -10.23 -20.04 2.91
CA TYR A 7 -11.09 -19.89 1.75
C TYR A 7 -11.69 -18.50 1.72
N ILE A 8 -11.67 -17.89 0.54
CA ILE A 8 -12.36 -16.62 0.30
C ILE A 8 -13.40 -16.87 -0.78
N GLU A 9 -14.68 -16.72 -0.40
CA GLU A 9 -15.78 -16.85 -1.34
C GLU A 9 -15.68 -15.82 -2.47
N ALA A 10 -16.30 -16.13 -3.61
CA ALA A 10 -16.29 -15.22 -4.76
C ALA A 10 -16.86 -13.85 -4.38
N GLY A 11 -16.12 -12.81 -4.65
CA GLY A 11 -16.49 -11.43 -4.34
C GLY A 11 -16.24 -10.99 -2.91
N ASP A 12 -15.88 -11.90 -2.01
CA ASP A 12 -15.65 -11.60 -0.61
C ASP A 12 -14.24 -11.07 -0.32
N THR A 13 -14.14 -10.40 0.83
CA THR A 13 -12.90 -9.89 1.39
C THR A 13 -12.66 -10.52 2.75
N GLN A 14 -11.44 -10.96 3.01
CA GLN A 14 -11.05 -11.61 4.26
C GLN A 14 -9.71 -11.06 4.76
N LEU A 15 -9.53 -11.05 6.08
CA LEU A 15 -8.24 -10.82 6.70
C LEU A 15 -7.43 -12.11 6.68
N VAL A 16 -6.26 -12.06 6.05
CA VAL A 16 -5.36 -13.23 5.95
C VAL A 16 -4.21 -13.05 6.92
N GLU A 17 -4.02 -14.03 7.78
CA GLU A 17 -3.00 -14.02 8.81
C GLU A 17 -1.61 -14.39 8.25
N THR A 18 -0.59 -13.66 8.70
CA THR A 18 0.80 -13.91 8.30
C THR A 18 1.65 -14.55 9.39
N GLY A 19 1.18 -14.50 10.64
CA GLY A 19 1.97 -14.92 11.78
C GLY A 19 3.14 -14.00 12.11
N LEU A 20 3.20 -12.81 11.52
CA LEU A 20 4.31 -11.87 11.68
C LEU A 20 3.91 -10.68 12.53
N ALA A 21 4.76 -10.32 13.47
CA ALA A 21 4.75 -9.03 14.14
C ALA A 21 6.07 -8.33 13.84
N VAL A 22 6.06 -7.02 13.65
CA VAL A 22 7.23 -6.28 13.22
C VAL A 22 7.60 -5.18 14.21
N ILE A 23 8.90 -4.92 14.31
CA ILE A 23 9.44 -3.75 14.97
C ILE A 23 10.21 -2.99 13.89
N LEU A 24 9.67 -1.85 13.49
CA LEU A 24 10.24 -1.07 12.40
C LEU A 24 11.28 -0.08 12.93
N PRO A 25 12.31 0.24 12.12
CA PRO A 25 13.19 1.36 12.44
C PRO A 25 12.40 2.65 12.61
N VAL A 26 12.92 3.55 13.43
CA VAL A 26 12.29 4.86 13.65
C VAL A 26 12.14 5.61 12.32
N ASP A 27 11.02 6.32 12.16
CA ASP A 27 10.68 7.08 10.96
C ASP A 27 10.60 6.22 9.70
N THR A 28 10.13 5.00 9.86
CA THR A 28 9.81 4.12 8.73
C THR A 28 8.41 3.55 8.84
N GLU A 29 7.91 3.06 7.72
CA GLU A 29 6.67 2.31 7.64
C GLU A 29 6.89 1.03 6.83
N LEU A 30 6.08 0.01 7.10
CA LEU A 30 6.02 -1.17 6.26
C LEU A 30 4.83 -1.02 5.32
N GLN A 31 5.09 -1.06 4.03
CA GLN A 31 4.03 -1.10 3.02
C GLN A 31 3.83 -2.53 2.55
N VAL A 32 2.59 -3.02 2.65
CA VAL A 32 2.19 -4.31 2.13
C VAL A 32 1.62 -4.10 0.74
N ARG A 33 2.30 -4.65 -0.25
CA ARG A 33 1.99 -4.45 -1.67
C ARG A 33 1.65 -5.77 -2.36
N PRO A 34 0.85 -5.75 -3.43
CA PRO A 34 0.65 -6.95 -4.25
C PRO A 34 1.96 -7.40 -4.90
N ARG A 35 2.04 -8.69 -5.17
CA ARG A 35 3.06 -9.25 -6.05
C ARG A 35 2.50 -9.30 -7.47
N GLY A 36 3.31 -8.93 -8.46
CA GLY A 36 2.88 -8.94 -9.85
C GLY A 36 2.40 -10.30 -10.32
N SER A 37 3.10 -11.37 -9.95
CA SER A 37 2.73 -12.73 -10.35
C SER A 37 1.38 -13.17 -9.76
N THR A 38 1.07 -12.79 -8.54
CA THR A 38 -0.21 -13.13 -7.91
C THR A 38 -1.38 -12.43 -8.60
N SER A 39 -1.22 -11.15 -8.91
CA SER A 39 -2.24 -10.38 -9.60
C SER A 39 -2.43 -10.80 -11.06
N LEU A 40 -1.35 -11.18 -11.73
CA LEU A 40 -1.40 -11.60 -13.13
C LEU A 40 -2.04 -12.98 -13.29
N ASN A 41 -1.76 -13.92 -12.39
CA ASN A 41 -2.06 -15.33 -12.56
C ASN A 41 -3.29 -15.81 -11.80
N GLY A 42 -4.03 -14.92 -11.13
CA GLY A 42 -5.18 -15.34 -10.34
C GLY A 42 -6.09 -14.22 -9.91
N PRO A 43 -7.17 -14.57 -9.20
CA PRO A 43 -8.22 -13.64 -8.81
C PRO A 43 -7.94 -12.92 -7.48
N LEU A 44 -6.80 -13.14 -6.86
CA LEU A 44 -6.48 -12.51 -5.57
C LEU A 44 -6.05 -11.06 -5.75
N ARG A 45 -6.68 -10.17 -5.00
CA ARG A 45 -6.29 -8.76 -4.92
C ARG A 45 -6.09 -8.37 -3.46
N ILE A 46 -5.23 -7.43 -3.21
CA ILE A 46 -5.10 -6.78 -1.92
C ILE A 46 -6.04 -5.58 -1.93
N ALA A 47 -7.03 -5.59 -1.03
CA ALA A 47 -8.12 -4.62 -1.08
C ALA A 47 -7.67 -3.20 -0.78
N ASN A 48 -6.71 -3.03 0.13
CA ASN A 48 -6.07 -1.75 0.43
C ASN A 48 -4.65 -1.73 -0.14
N THR A 49 -4.41 -0.97 -1.16
CA THR A 49 -3.12 -0.97 -1.85
C THR A 49 -2.56 0.46 -1.93
N PRO A 50 -1.40 0.72 -1.28
CA PRO A 50 -0.67 -0.19 -0.38
C PRO A 50 -1.32 -0.27 1.01
N GLY A 51 -1.20 -1.43 1.65
CA GLY A 51 -1.42 -1.54 3.08
C GLY A 51 -0.26 -0.86 3.82
N THR A 52 -0.57 -0.06 4.82
CA THR A 52 0.45 0.69 5.55
C THR A 52 0.46 0.26 7.01
N VAL A 53 1.63 -0.20 7.47
CA VAL A 53 1.87 -0.57 8.87
C VAL A 53 2.80 0.47 9.48
N ASP A 54 2.27 1.19 10.47
CA ASP A 54 3.00 2.24 11.17
C ASP A 54 4.03 1.64 12.14
N GLU A 55 5.05 2.41 12.50
CA GLU A 55 6.03 2.01 13.51
C GLU A 55 5.41 1.78 14.90
N ASP A 56 4.27 2.38 15.17
CA ASP A 56 3.51 2.19 16.43
C ASP A 56 2.67 0.91 16.45
N TYR A 57 2.67 0.15 15.38
CA TYR A 57 1.92 -1.10 15.29
C TYR A 57 2.65 -2.24 15.99
N LEU A 58 2.79 -2.11 17.30
CA LEU A 58 3.54 -3.04 18.15
C LEU A 58 2.61 -4.08 18.79
N ASN A 59 3.15 -5.29 18.99
CA ASN A 59 2.43 -6.40 19.62
C ASN A 59 1.16 -6.81 18.87
N LYS A 60 1.10 -6.57 17.59
CA LYS A 60 -0.03 -6.93 16.72
C LYS A 60 0.48 -7.65 15.49
N GLU A 61 -0.28 -8.65 15.08
CA GLU A 61 0.01 -9.40 13.87
C GLU A 61 -0.27 -8.57 12.63
N VAL A 62 0.63 -8.63 11.67
CA VAL A 62 0.41 -8.08 10.33
C VAL A 62 -0.56 -8.98 9.59
N LYS A 63 -1.69 -8.45 9.20
CA LYS A 63 -2.72 -9.15 8.41
C LYS A 63 -2.87 -8.48 7.07
N ILE A 64 -3.26 -9.26 6.07
CA ILE A 64 -3.42 -8.80 4.70
C ILE A 64 -4.89 -8.84 4.36
N ILE A 65 -5.45 -7.72 3.90
CA ILE A 65 -6.85 -7.64 3.47
C ILE A 65 -6.91 -8.14 2.04
N CYS A 66 -7.43 -9.36 1.86
CA CYS A 66 -7.47 -10.04 0.57
C CYS A 66 -8.90 -10.08 0.02
N TRP A 67 -9.01 -9.80 -1.26
CA TRP A 67 -10.26 -9.78 -2.01
C TRP A 67 -10.20 -10.78 -3.16
N ASN A 68 -11.20 -11.65 -3.24
CA ASN A 68 -11.37 -12.57 -4.35
C ASN A 68 -12.27 -11.93 -5.41
N VAL A 69 -11.68 -11.46 -6.51
CA VAL A 69 -12.42 -10.85 -7.62
C VAL A 69 -12.93 -11.86 -8.63
N GLY A 70 -12.66 -13.15 -8.38
CA GLY A 70 -13.11 -14.24 -9.25
C GLY A 70 -14.56 -14.62 -9.01
N LYS A 71 -15.00 -15.66 -9.73
CA LYS A 71 -16.38 -16.16 -9.70
C LYS A 71 -16.54 -17.45 -8.92
N ILE A 72 -15.45 -18.01 -8.43
CA ILE A 72 -15.44 -19.25 -7.63
C ILE A 72 -14.65 -19.01 -6.34
N PRO A 73 -14.87 -19.84 -5.30
CA PRO A 73 -14.08 -19.75 -4.07
C PRO A 73 -12.59 -19.90 -4.36
N LEU A 74 -11.78 -19.15 -3.62
CA LEU A 74 -10.32 -19.17 -3.69
C LEU A 74 -9.75 -19.78 -2.42
N LEU A 75 -8.95 -20.85 -2.55
CA LEU A 75 -8.18 -21.40 -1.45
C LEU A 75 -6.78 -20.77 -1.44
N ILE A 76 -6.45 -20.13 -0.34
CA ILE A 76 -5.09 -19.68 -0.05
C ILE A 76 -4.49 -20.63 0.97
N LYS A 77 -3.38 -21.25 0.64
CA LYS A 77 -2.73 -22.26 1.47
C LYS A 77 -1.67 -21.66 2.36
N ARG A 78 -1.49 -22.26 3.52
CA ARG A 78 -0.35 -21.98 4.39
C ARG A 78 0.95 -22.03 3.57
N GLY A 79 1.79 -21.01 3.75
CA GLY A 79 3.06 -20.90 3.05
C GLY A 79 2.98 -20.15 1.72
N ASP A 80 1.79 -19.84 1.23
CA ASP A 80 1.64 -19.05 0.01
C ASP A 80 2.19 -17.64 0.18
N ARG A 81 2.88 -17.18 -0.86
CA ARG A 81 3.41 -15.81 -0.93
C ARG A 81 2.44 -14.95 -1.74
N ILE A 82 1.60 -14.20 -1.05
CA ILE A 82 0.51 -13.44 -1.69
C ILE A 82 0.77 -11.94 -1.75
N ALA A 83 1.78 -11.46 -1.04
CA ALA A 83 2.11 -10.05 -0.95
C ALA A 83 3.60 -9.88 -0.73
N GLN A 84 4.06 -8.66 -0.80
CA GLN A 84 5.43 -8.28 -0.47
C GLN A 84 5.42 -7.10 0.51
N GLY A 85 6.38 -7.08 1.42
CA GLY A 85 6.58 -5.99 2.36
C GLY A 85 7.76 -5.13 1.93
N VAL A 86 7.58 -3.82 1.94
CA VAL A 86 8.63 -2.85 1.63
C VAL A 86 8.73 -1.86 2.77
N ILE A 87 9.92 -1.71 3.36
CA ILE A 87 10.17 -0.72 4.40
C ILE A 87 10.51 0.59 3.72
N CYS A 88 9.72 1.61 3.99
CA CYS A 88 9.86 2.92 3.38
C CYS A 88 10.12 3.99 4.45
N PRO A 89 10.95 5.01 4.16
CA PRO A 89 11.09 6.14 5.05
C PRO A 89 9.80 6.97 5.09
N VAL A 90 9.51 7.54 6.26
CA VAL A 90 8.40 8.45 6.47
C VAL A 90 8.98 9.83 6.74
N ILE A 91 8.57 10.81 5.96
CA ILE A 91 8.92 12.20 6.18
C ILE A 91 7.75 12.87 6.88
N ARG A 92 8.01 13.34 8.11
CA ARG A 92 7.01 14.07 8.88
C ARG A 92 7.16 15.55 8.61
N THR A 93 6.04 16.21 8.35
CA THR A 93 6.02 17.65 8.07
C THR A 93 5.03 18.32 8.98
N ASP A 94 5.29 19.58 9.28
CA ASP A 94 4.30 20.46 9.88
C ASP A 94 3.46 21.06 8.75
N ASN A 95 2.16 20.87 8.82
CA ASN A 95 1.26 21.42 7.83
C ASN A 95 0.84 22.83 8.23
N LEU A 96 1.06 23.78 7.33
CA LEU A 96 0.73 25.17 7.54
C LEU A 96 -0.42 25.56 6.60
N GLU A 97 -1.53 25.99 7.18
CA GLU A 97 -2.62 26.56 6.40
C GLU A 97 -2.27 27.98 5.98
N VAL A 98 -2.40 28.26 4.70
CA VAL A 98 -2.14 29.58 4.12
C VAL A 98 -3.32 30.01 3.27
N ASP A 99 -3.50 31.33 3.08
CA ASP A 99 -4.49 31.87 2.15
C ASP A 99 -3.98 31.79 0.70
N GLU A 100 -4.87 32.14 -0.23
CA GLU A 100 -4.53 32.07 -1.66
C GLU A 100 -3.36 33.00 -2.03
N THR A 101 -3.28 34.16 -1.41
CA THR A 101 -2.22 35.14 -1.67
C THR A 101 -0.87 34.58 -1.22
N GLU A 102 -0.79 34.03 -0.02
CA GLU A 102 0.44 33.41 0.49
C GLU A 102 0.82 32.18 -0.34
N TYR A 103 -0.16 31.39 -0.73
CA TYR A 103 0.08 30.22 -1.60
C TYR A 103 0.73 30.65 -2.91
N ASN A 104 0.19 31.67 -3.56
CA ASN A 104 0.71 32.15 -4.84
C ASN A 104 2.12 32.71 -4.72
N GLN A 105 2.44 33.40 -3.64
CA GLN A 105 3.78 33.89 -3.37
C GLN A 105 4.78 32.75 -3.18
N LEU A 106 4.41 31.73 -2.38
CA LEU A 106 5.25 30.57 -2.14
C LEU A 106 5.44 29.73 -3.39
N ALA A 107 4.38 29.56 -4.18
CA ALA A 107 4.43 28.81 -5.44
C ALA A 107 5.34 29.50 -6.46
N GLU A 108 5.27 30.82 -6.54
CA GLU A 108 6.18 31.60 -7.42
C GLU A 108 7.64 31.42 -7.01
N PHE A 109 7.91 31.49 -5.72
CA PHE A 109 9.27 31.28 -5.20
C PHE A 109 9.81 29.87 -5.50
N ARG A 110 8.92 28.85 -5.49
CA ARG A 110 9.24 27.46 -5.73
C ARG A 110 9.20 27.08 -7.20
N ARG A 111 8.75 27.96 -8.07
CA ARG A 111 8.62 27.67 -9.49
C ARG A 111 9.96 27.29 -10.08
N THR A 112 9.97 26.17 -10.81
CA THR A 112 11.12 25.74 -11.63
C THR A 112 10.94 26.24 -13.05
N SER A 113 11.96 26.09 -13.89
CA SER A 113 11.87 26.37 -15.33
C SER A 113 10.83 25.51 -16.06
N ARG A 114 10.25 24.56 -15.35
CA ARG A 114 9.28 23.61 -15.86
C ARG A 114 7.91 23.93 -15.29
N ASP A 115 7.02 24.44 -16.12
CA ASP A 115 5.65 24.68 -15.76
C ASP A 115 4.88 23.36 -15.90
N GLY A 116 4.69 22.69 -14.75
CA GLY A 116 4.21 21.32 -14.69
C GLY A 116 2.75 21.17 -14.38
N GLY A 117 2.18 20.09 -14.83
CA GLY A 117 0.80 19.66 -14.60
C GLY A 117 0.56 18.32 -15.27
N PHE A 118 -0.67 17.89 -15.33
CA PHE A 118 -1.01 16.66 -16.02
C PHE A 118 -0.63 16.74 -17.50
N GLY A 119 0.24 15.82 -17.95
CA GLY A 119 0.71 15.77 -19.34
C GLY A 119 1.85 16.71 -19.66
N SER A 120 2.34 17.51 -18.74
CA SER A 120 3.45 18.47 -18.98
C SER A 120 4.76 17.81 -19.37
N THR A 121 4.96 16.56 -18.94
CA THR A 121 6.18 15.78 -19.25
C THR A 121 6.05 14.94 -20.50
N GLY A 122 4.99 15.13 -21.24
CA GLY A 122 4.69 14.35 -22.45
C GLY A 122 3.75 13.21 -22.18
N SER A 123 2.95 12.87 -23.19
CA SER A 123 1.94 11.83 -23.12
C SER A 123 2.40 10.50 -23.71
N THR A 124 3.58 10.47 -24.28
CA THR A 124 4.14 9.25 -24.84
C THR A 124 4.78 8.42 -23.75
N VAL A 125 4.33 7.24 -23.65
CA VAL A 125 4.82 6.25 -22.70
C VAL A 125 5.74 5.29 -23.42
#